data_bb1a8bd23d81ff627371c923617bea2e
#
_entry.id   bb1a8bd23d81ff627371c923617bea2e
#
_cell.length_a   1.000
_cell.length_b   1.000
_cell.length_c   1.000
_cell.angle_alpha   90.00
_cell.angle_beta   90.00
_cell.angle_gamma   90.00
#
_symmetry.space_group_name_H-M   'P 1'
#
loop_
_entity.id
_entity.type
_entity.pdbx_description
1 polymer ?
#
loop_
_entity_poly.entity_id
_entity_poly.type
_entity_poly.pdbx_seq_one_letter_code
_entity_poly.pdbx_strand_id
1 'polypeptide(L)'
;GLINPDEIVKKTLEIYEKNDLPLNSVEGFIRQIIGWREFIRGIYQEKGDVQAKSNFFDHRRSLASSWYEGTTGILPLDDSIKKAIRNGYNHHIPRLMVISNIMNLCEINPTKIYNWFMEMYIDSSDWVMVPNVFGMATYSDGGLMSTKPYTCGSNYILKMSNYKRGDWCDTLDGLYWRFIEKHLDFYKSNPRLSFIHT
;
A
#
# COMPACT_ATOMS: atom_id res chain seq x y z
N GLY A 1 -5.04 -15.29 12.36
CA GLY A 1 -5.02 -16.22 13.31
C GLY A 1 -5.30 -17.69 13.07
N LEU A 2 -5.49 -18.18 11.82
CA LEU A 2 -5.77 -19.61 11.57
C LEU A 2 -4.48 -20.47 11.50
N ILE A 3 -3.34 -19.88 11.20
CA ILE A 3 -2.05 -20.57 11.07
C ILE A 3 -0.99 -19.80 11.85
N ASN A 4 -0.14 -20.52 12.57
CA ASN A 4 0.99 -19.95 13.28
C ASN A 4 2.17 -19.73 12.31
N PRO A 5 2.86 -18.58 12.34
CA PRO A 5 4.05 -18.34 11.52
C PRO A 5 5.16 -19.38 11.68
N ASP A 6 5.37 -19.90 12.89
CA ASP A 6 6.34 -20.95 13.17
C ASP A 6 6.02 -22.26 12.42
N GLU A 7 4.74 -22.63 12.33
CA GLU A 7 4.29 -23.80 11.56
C GLU A 7 4.57 -23.62 10.06
N ILE A 8 4.37 -22.39 9.52
CA ILE A 8 4.65 -22.09 8.12
C ILE A 8 6.15 -22.22 7.84
N VAL A 9 7.00 -21.66 8.70
CA VAL A 9 8.47 -21.75 8.54
C VAL A 9 8.92 -23.20 8.59
N LYS A 10 8.49 -23.98 9.60
CA LYS A 10 8.81 -25.41 9.72
C LYS A 10 8.37 -26.18 8.47
N LYS A 11 7.14 -25.97 8.03
CA LYS A 11 6.62 -26.65 6.83
C LYS A 11 7.39 -26.27 5.56
N THR A 12 7.81 -25.04 5.44
CA THR A 12 8.62 -24.59 4.31
C THR A 12 9.99 -25.28 4.28
N LEU A 13 10.64 -25.40 5.43
CA LEU A 13 11.93 -26.11 5.57
C LEU A 13 11.79 -27.61 5.26
N GLU A 14 10.75 -28.28 5.79
CA GLU A 14 10.46 -29.68 5.46
C GLU A 14 10.28 -29.91 3.94
N ILE A 15 9.58 -28.98 3.27
CA ILE A 15 9.36 -29.08 1.82
C ILE A 15 10.67 -28.81 1.06
N TYR A 16 11.48 -27.86 1.51
CA TYR A 16 12.80 -27.58 0.96
C TYR A 16 13.71 -28.81 1.00
N GLU A 17 13.82 -29.46 2.17
CA GLU A 17 14.65 -30.63 2.35
C GLU A 17 14.21 -31.84 1.46
N LYS A 18 12.90 -31.94 1.18
CA LYS A 18 12.35 -33.06 0.38
C LYS A 18 12.36 -32.87 -1.12
N ASN A 19 12.48 -31.63 -1.61
CA ASN A 19 12.20 -31.32 -3.01
C ASN A 19 13.25 -30.35 -3.59
N ASP A 20 14.47 -30.52 -3.50
CA ASP A 20 15.57 -29.73 -4.14
C ASP A 20 15.13 -28.35 -4.68
N LEU A 21 14.49 -27.55 -3.81
CA LEU A 21 13.98 -26.24 -4.19
C LEU A 21 15.12 -25.21 -4.26
N PRO A 22 15.04 -24.19 -5.13
CA PRO A 22 16.03 -23.13 -5.17
C PRO A 22 16.11 -22.40 -3.81
N LEU A 23 17.30 -22.37 -3.20
CA LEU A 23 17.52 -21.75 -1.88
C LEU A 23 17.07 -20.28 -1.83
N ASN A 24 17.31 -19.51 -2.89
CA ASN A 24 16.90 -18.11 -3.00
C ASN A 24 15.36 -17.93 -2.92
N SER A 25 14.58 -18.87 -3.44
CA SER A 25 13.12 -18.84 -3.34
C SER A 25 12.65 -19.11 -1.92
N VAL A 26 13.24 -20.11 -1.27
CA VAL A 26 12.91 -20.48 0.13
C VAL A 26 13.32 -19.36 1.10
N GLU A 27 14.53 -18.84 0.94
CA GLU A 27 15.06 -17.72 1.73
C GLU A 27 14.19 -16.47 1.56
N GLY A 28 13.87 -16.12 0.32
CA GLY A 28 13.00 -14.99 0.03
C GLY A 28 11.60 -15.12 0.66
N PHE A 29 11.01 -16.31 0.66
CA PHE A 29 9.71 -16.57 1.30
C PHE A 29 9.79 -16.47 2.83
N ILE A 30 10.76 -17.13 3.45
CA ILE A 30 10.95 -17.10 4.91
C ILE A 30 11.26 -15.69 5.41
N ARG A 31 12.01 -14.89 4.63
CA ARG A 31 12.31 -13.49 4.93
C ARG A 31 11.07 -12.62 5.03
N GLN A 32 9.98 -12.93 4.31
CA GLN A 32 8.71 -12.20 4.47
C GLN A 32 8.08 -12.46 5.84
N ILE A 33 8.26 -13.65 6.38
CA ILE A 33 7.66 -14.05 7.66
C ILE A 33 8.50 -13.55 8.84
N ILE A 34 9.79 -13.84 8.84
CA ILE A 34 10.70 -13.49 9.95
C ILE A 34 11.10 -12.01 9.88
N GLY A 35 11.34 -11.48 8.68
CA GLY A 35 11.76 -10.08 8.47
C GLY A 35 10.58 -9.12 8.44
N TRP A 36 9.86 -9.10 7.31
CA TRP A 36 8.83 -8.08 7.08
C TRP A 36 7.68 -8.13 8.10
N ARG A 37 7.14 -9.30 8.36
CA ARG A 37 6.03 -9.46 9.31
C ARG A 37 6.42 -9.01 10.73
N GLU A 38 7.59 -9.40 11.21
CA GLU A 38 8.05 -9.01 12.56
C GLU A 38 8.46 -7.53 12.61
N PHE A 39 8.98 -6.97 11.51
CA PHE A 39 9.22 -5.54 11.40
C PHE A 39 7.91 -4.74 11.55
N ILE A 40 6.85 -5.12 10.82
CA ILE A 40 5.52 -4.48 10.92
C ILE A 40 4.98 -4.58 12.35
N ARG A 41 5.10 -5.77 12.97
CA ARG A 41 4.66 -5.97 14.35
C ARG A 41 5.42 -5.09 15.33
N GLY A 42 6.75 -4.98 15.18
CA GLY A 42 7.57 -4.10 16.01
C GLY A 42 7.19 -2.63 15.85
N ILE A 43 6.99 -2.15 14.63
CA ILE A 43 6.52 -0.78 14.37
C ILE A 43 5.16 -0.54 15.05
N TYR A 44 4.23 -1.47 14.93
CA TYR A 44 2.92 -1.32 15.58
C TYR A 44 3.03 -1.25 17.11
N GLN A 45 3.83 -2.12 17.72
CA GLN A 45 4.02 -2.14 19.17
C GLN A 45 4.65 -0.85 19.70
N GLU A 46 5.63 -0.29 18.97
CA GLU A 46 6.40 0.87 19.42
C GLU A 46 5.78 2.21 18.99
N LYS A 47 5.09 2.26 17.86
CA LYS A 47 4.66 3.51 17.20
C LYS A 47 3.20 3.50 16.75
N GLY A 48 2.46 2.42 16.92
CA GLY A 48 1.09 2.27 16.42
C GLY A 48 0.15 3.38 16.85
N ASP A 49 0.18 3.75 18.13
CA ASP A 49 -0.66 4.84 18.68
C ASP A 49 -0.34 6.21 18.07
N VAL A 50 0.92 6.46 17.74
CA VAL A 50 1.37 7.70 17.08
C VAL A 50 0.94 7.69 15.62
N GLN A 51 1.18 6.56 14.92
CA GLN A 51 0.80 6.40 13.51
C GLN A 51 -0.71 6.56 13.32
N ALA A 52 -1.54 5.91 14.12
CA ALA A 52 -3.00 5.95 13.99
C ALA A 52 -3.61 7.35 14.13
N LYS A 53 -2.87 8.29 14.72
CA LYS A 53 -3.28 9.70 14.91
C LYS A 53 -2.60 10.65 13.93
N SER A 54 -1.72 10.16 13.09
CA SER A 54 -0.89 10.99 12.22
C SER A 54 -1.59 11.34 10.91
N ASN A 55 -1.28 12.54 10.39
CA ASN A 55 -1.78 13.04 9.11
C ASN A 55 -0.81 14.10 8.55
N PHE A 56 0.40 13.68 8.21
CA PHE A 56 1.52 14.54 7.82
C PHE A 56 1.17 15.54 6.70
N PHE A 57 0.40 15.10 5.69
CA PHE A 57 0.00 15.94 4.57
C PHE A 57 -1.29 16.75 4.80
N ASP A 58 -1.89 16.66 5.98
CA ASP A 58 -3.16 17.31 6.35
C ASP A 58 -4.31 16.98 5.38
N HIS A 59 -4.45 15.72 4.99
CA HIS A 59 -5.51 15.26 4.11
C HIS A 59 -6.85 15.21 4.83
N ARG A 60 -7.91 15.79 4.23
CA ARG A 60 -9.20 15.99 4.92
C ARG A 60 -10.40 15.44 4.16
N ARG A 61 -10.23 14.97 2.91
CA ARG A 61 -11.35 14.51 2.09
C ARG A 61 -11.91 13.18 2.59
N SER A 62 -13.22 13.01 2.37
CA SER A 62 -13.92 11.75 2.63
C SER A 62 -13.98 10.89 1.36
N LEU A 63 -14.24 9.58 1.54
CA LEU A 63 -14.52 8.67 0.45
C LEU A 63 -15.94 8.91 -0.08
N ALA A 64 -16.10 8.95 -1.40
CA ALA A 64 -17.40 8.92 -2.07
C ALA A 64 -17.89 7.46 -2.22
N SER A 65 -19.17 7.24 -2.56
CA SER A 65 -19.72 5.89 -2.79
C SER A 65 -18.99 5.11 -3.87
N SER A 66 -18.46 5.82 -4.89
CA SER A 66 -17.67 5.21 -5.97
C SER A 66 -16.47 4.37 -5.49
N TRP A 67 -15.92 4.67 -4.31
CA TRP A 67 -14.85 3.88 -3.68
C TRP A 67 -15.33 2.55 -3.08
N TYR A 68 -16.63 2.40 -2.88
CA TYR A 68 -17.26 1.18 -2.42
C TYR A 68 -17.95 0.40 -3.56
N GLU A 69 -18.14 1.04 -4.71
CA GLU A 69 -18.82 0.46 -5.88
C GLU A 69 -17.86 0.09 -7.03
N GLY A 70 -16.63 0.67 -7.02
CA GLY A 70 -15.68 0.54 -8.12
C GLY A 70 -16.18 1.26 -9.38
N THR A 71 -16.64 2.51 -9.22
CA THR A 71 -17.20 3.35 -10.30
C THR A 71 -16.52 4.74 -10.32
N THR A 72 -15.20 4.76 -10.06
CA THR A 72 -14.41 6.00 -10.00
C THR A 72 -14.06 6.56 -11.38
N GLY A 73 -14.13 5.74 -12.44
CA GLY A 73 -13.71 6.06 -13.79
C GLY A 73 -12.21 5.80 -14.06
N ILE A 74 -11.43 5.38 -13.06
CA ILE A 74 -10.03 4.97 -13.23
C ILE A 74 -10.00 3.44 -13.31
N LEU A 75 -9.87 2.89 -14.52
CA LEU A 75 -10.01 1.46 -14.80
C LEU A 75 -9.24 0.55 -13.84
N PRO A 76 -7.92 0.72 -13.60
CA PRO A 76 -7.19 -0.17 -12.67
C PRO A 76 -7.69 -0.08 -11.23
N LEU A 77 -8.19 1.08 -10.82
CA LEU A 77 -8.76 1.29 -9.50
C LEU A 77 -10.10 0.59 -9.37
N ASP A 78 -11.00 0.78 -10.33
CA ASP A 78 -12.33 0.17 -10.34
C ASP A 78 -12.25 -1.36 -10.35
N ASP A 79 -11.36 -1.93 -11.15
CA ASP A 79 -11.10 -3.38 -11.18
C ASP A 79 -10.58 -3.88 -9.83
N SER A 80 -9.67 -3.12 -9.20
CA SER A 80 -9.12 -3.48 -7.89
C SER A 80 -10.18 -3.43 -6.79
N ILE A 81 -11.04 -2.41 -6.79
CA ILE A 81 -12.16 -2.30 -5.85
C ILE A 81 -13.16 -3.45 -6.06
N LYS A 82 -13.60 -3.70 -7.29
CA LYS A 82 -14.52 -4.80 -7.62
C LYS A 82 -13.96 -6.17 -7.22
N LYS A 83 -12.64 -6.35 -7.36
CA LYS A 83 -11.97 -7.57 -6.90
C LYS A 83 -11.95 -7.67 -5.38
N ALA A 84 -11.74 -6.57 -4.66
CA ALA A 84 -11.84 -6.53 -3.20
C ALA A 84 -13.27 -6.89 -2.74
N ILE A 85 -14.30 -6.30 -3.35
CA ILE A 85 -15.71 -6.60 -3.06
C ILE A 85 -16.03 -8.09 -3.25
N ARG A 86 -15.58 -8.69 -4.35
CA ARG A 86 -15.88 -10.07 -4.70
C ARG A 86 -15.17 -11.09 -3.83
N ASN A 87 -13.90 -10.83 -3.50
CA ASN A 87 -13.00 -11.82 -2.92
C ASN A 87 -12.60 -11.49 -1.47
N GLY A 88 -12.91 -10.29 -0.97
CA GLY A 88 -12.35 -9.77 0.30
C GLY A 88 -10.82 -9.68 0.28
N TYR A 89 -10.20 -9.67 -0.91
CA TYR A 89 -8.75 -9.79 -1.05
C TYR A 89 -8.20 -9.18 -2.34
N ASN A 90 -7.07 -8.51 -2.20
CA ASN A 90 -6.12 -8.21 -3.26
C ASN A 90 -4.71 -8.52 -2.75
N HIS A 91 -3.77 -8.88 -3.63
CA HIS A 91 -2.37 -8.95 -3.20
C HIS A 91 -1.80 -7.53 -2.95
N HIS A 92 -0.58 -7.47 -2.41
CA HIS A 92 0.02 -6.23 -1.91
C HIS A 92 0.06 -5.07 -2.94
N ILE A 93 0.44 -5.36 -4.20
CA ILE A 93 0.65 -4.29 -5.20
C ILE A 93 -0.63 -3.51 -5.55
N PRO A 94 -1.78 -4.12 -5.87
CA PRO A 94 -3.02 -3.37 -6.03
C PRO A 94 -3.43 -2.57 -4.79
N ARG A 95 -3.20 -3.09 -3.58
CA ARG A 95 -3.48 -2.35 -2.34
C ARG A 95 -2.63 -1.09 -2.23
N LEU A 96 -1.31 -1.21 -2.42
CA LEU A 96 -0.36 -0.13 -2.24
C LEU A 96 -0.32 0.83 -3.43
N MET A 97 -0.05 0.30 -4.63
CA MET A 97 0.28 1.14 -5.79
C MET A 97 -0.93 1.55 -6.64
N VAL A 98 -2.10 0.96 -6.39
CA VAL A 98 -3.34 1.38 -7.07
C VAL A 98 -4.27 2.05 -6.08
N ILE A 99 -4.86 1.29 -5.15
CA ILE A 99 -5.92 1.80 -4.25
C ILE A 99 -5.37 2.89 -3.32
N SER A 100 -4.38 2.56 -2.49
CA SER A 100 -3.84 3.53 -1.52
C SER A 100 -3.15 4.71 -2.19
N ASN A 101 -2.40 4.46 -3.27
CA ASN A 101 -1.76 5.53 -4.04
C ASN A 101 -2.80 6.55 -4.52
N ILE A 102 -3.87 6.10 -5.17
CA ILE A 102 -4.89 7.00 -5.70
C ILE A 102 -5.68 7.68 -4.57
N MET A 103 -5.99 6.96 -3.48
CA MET A 103 -6.59 7.58 -2.28
C MET A 103 -5.70 8.71 -1.72
N ASN A 104 -4.39 8.48 -1.65
CA ASN A 104 -3.42 9.47 -1.17
C ASN A 104 -3.33 10.67 -2.13
N LEU A 105 -3.24 10.43 -3.44
CA LEU A 105 -3.26 11.48 -4.47
C LEU A 105 -4.57 12.29 -4.49
N CYS A 106 -5.68 11.66 -4.10
CA CYS A 106 -6.98 12.32 -3.90
C CYS A 106 -7.10 13.04 -2.55
N GLU A 107 -6.07 13.03 -1.72
CA GLU A 107 -6.04 13.69 -0.41
C GLU A 107 -7.12 13.18 0.55
N ILE A 108 -7.43 11.88 0.49
CA ILE A 108 -8.36 11.25 1.41
C ILE A 108 -7.73 11.18 2.81
N ASN A 109 -8.52 11.50 3.83
CA ASN A 109 -8.07 11.42 5.22
C ASN A 109 -7.55 10.02 5.57
N PRO A 110 -6.35 9.86 6.17
CA PRO A 110 -5.73 8.56 6.44
C PRO A 110 -6.59 7.62 7.28
N THR A 111 -7.34 8.14 8.25
CA THR A 111 -8.28 7.35 9.07
C THR A 111 -9.42 6.77 8.20
N LYS A 112 -9.89 7.53 7.20
CA LYS A 112 -10.92 7.03 6.27
C LYS A 112 -10.35 5.94 5.37
N ILE A 113 -9.10 6.07 4.93
CA ILE A 113 -8.40 5.03 4.18
C ILE A 113 -8.25 3.76 5.04
N TYR A 114 -7.77 3.92 6.29
CA TYR A 114 -7.64 2.81 7.22
C TYR A 114 -8.97 2.07 7.43
N ASN A 115 -10.06 2.79 7.70
CA ASN A 115 -11.39 2.18 7.90
C ASN A 115 -11.83 1.40 6.66
N TRP A 116 -11.63 1.97 5.46
CA TRP A 116 -11.94 1.29 4.20
C TRP A 116 -11.17 -0.04 4.06
N PHE A 117 -9.86 -0.06 4.39
CA PHE A 117 -9.06 -1.29 4.36
C PHE A 117 -9.56 -2.32 5.38
N MET A 118 -9.95 -1.88 6.58
CA MET A 118 -10.50 -2.77 7.61
C MET A 118 -11.85 -3.38 7.19
N GLU A 119 -12.67 -2.63 6.46
CA GLU A 119 -13.98 -3.08 5.99
C GLU A 119 -13.89 -4.01 4.77
N MET A 120 -12.94 -3.78 3.87
CA MET A 120 -12.91 -4.43 2.55
C MET A 120 -12.08 -5.72 2.49
N TYR A 121 -11.23 -5.99 3.48
CA TYR A 121 -10.32 -7.13 3.43
C TYR A 121 -10.46 -8.07 4.62
N ILE A 122 -10.60 -9.37 4.32
CA ILE A 122 -10.77 -10.44 5.34
C ILE A 122 -9.50 -10.70 6.15
N ASP A 123 -8.34 -10.28 5.68
CA ASP A 123 -7.04 -10.42 6.35
C ASP A 123 -6.63 -9.17 7.13
N SER A 124 -7.54 -8.21 7.28
CA SER A 124 -7.31 -6.97 8.02
C SER A 124 -7.23 -7.21 9.52
N SER A 125 -6.25 -6.58 10.14
CA SER A 125 -6.08 -6.49 11.60
C SER A 125 -5.27 -5.24 11.93
N ASP A 126 -5.50 -4.64 13.11
CA ASP A 126 -4.86 -3.38 13.51
C ASP A 126 -3.35 -3.40 13.38
N TRP A 127 -2.70 -4.43 13.92
CA TRP A 127 -1.25 -4.50 13.94
C TRP A 127 -0.61 -4.57 12.53
N VAL A 128 -1.38 -5.03 11.53
CA VAL A 128 -0.96 -5.02 10.12
C VAL A 128 -1.34 -3.71 9.46
N MET A 129 -2.60 -3.27 9.63
CA MET A 129 -3.15 -2.16 8.85
C MET A 129 -2.65 -0.80 9.31
N VAL A 130 -2.43 -0.59 10.61
CA VAL A 130 -1.93 0.70 11.11
C VAL A 130 -0.56 1.04 10.47
N PRO A 131 0.50 0.23 10.57
CA PRO A 131 1.78 0.56 9.93
C PRO A 131 1.69 0.61 8.40
N ASN A 132 0.93 -0.29 7.79
CA ASN A 132 0.84 -0.33 6.33
C ASN A 132 0.05 0.84 5.75
N VAL A 133 -1.04 1.29 6.37
CA VAL A 133 -1.84 2.42 5.88
C VAL A 133 -1.17 3.74 6.23
N PHE A 134 -0.92 4.01 7.52
CA PHE A 134 -0.39 5.31 7.96
C PHE A 134 1.10 5.48 7.62
N GLY A 135 1.89 4.41 7.68
CA GLY A 135 3.32 4.45 7.38
C GLY A 135 3.61 4.29 5.89
N MET A 136 3.29 3.13 5.32
CA MET A 136 3.70 2.81 3.94
C MET A 136 2.81 3.47 2.89
N ALA A 137 1.49 3.28 2.98
CA ALA A 137 0.58 3.61 1.89
C ALA A 137 0.37 5.11 1.74
N THR A 138 0.21 5.84 2.84
CA THR A 138 -0.13 7.27 2.82
C THR A 138 1.01 8.19 3.27
N TYR A 139 2.08 7.62 3.84
CA TYR A 139 3.16 8.40 4.44
C TYR A 139 2.66 9.40 5.51
N SER A 140 1.49 9.15 6.09
CA SER A 140 0.87 10.08 7.03
C SER A 140 1.59 10.15 8.38
N ASP A 141 2.49 9.21 8.68
CA ASP A 141 3.37 9.24 9.84
C ASP A 141 4.62 10.13 9.67
N GLY A 142 4.77 10.78 8.51
CA GLY A 142 5.88 11.69 8.25
C GLY A 142 7.24 11.00 8.11
N GLY A 143 7.27 9.69 7.86
CA GLY A 143 8.51 8.94 7.63
C GLY A 143 9.01 8.15 8.84
N LEU A 144 8.17 7.86 9.82
CA LEU A 144 8.51 6.95 10.91
C LEU A 144 8.87 5.55 10.40
N MET A 145 8.14 5.06 9.39
CA MET A 145 8.30 3.71 8.85
C MET A 145 9.02 3.70 7.51
N SER A 146 8.64 4.58 6.60
CA SER A 146 9.16 4.60 5.22
C SER A 146 9.94 5.88 4.92
N THR A 147 10.99 5.78 4.10
CA THR A 147 11.87 6.91 3.76
C THR A 147 11.27 7.87 2.73
N LYS A 148 10.21 7.46 2.06
CA LYS A 148 9.49 8.25 1.06
C LYS A 148 8.06 7.75 0.89
N PRO A 149 7.12 8.58 0.44
CA PRO A 149 5.79 8.11 0.03
C PRO A 149 5.87 7.22 -1.22
N TYR A 150 4.99 6.23 -1.28
CA TYR A 150 4.83 5.33 -2.43
C TYR A 150 3.78 5.90 -3.39
N THR A 151 4.13 7.01 -4.06
CA THR A 151 3.26 7.64 -5.06
C THR A 151 3.74 7.33 -6.48
N CYS A 152 2.81 7.11 -7.39
CA CYS A 152 3.10 6.86 -8.79
C CYS A 152 1.99 7.34 -9.72
N GLY A 153 2.37 7.68 -10.95
CA GLY A 153 1.45 7.92 -12.06
C GLY A 153 1.15 6.66 -12.88
N SER A 154 0.49 6.84 -14.02
CA SER A 154 0.03 5.77 -14.89
C SER A 154 1.15 4.88 -15.44
N ASN A 155 2.32 5.45 -15.70
CA ASN A 155 3.46 4.73 -16.27
C ASN A 155 3.90 3.51 -15.44
N TYR A 156 3.86 3.63 -14.09
CA TYR A 156 4.14 2.50 -13.21
C TYR A 156 3.11 1.37 -13.40
N ILE A 157 1.82 1.71 -13.40
CA ILE A 157 0.75 0.73 -13.54
C ILE A 157 0.81 0.04 -14.90
N LEU A 158 1.06 0.80 -15.99
CA LEU A 158 1.24 0.26 -17.34
C LEU A 158 2.41 -0.74 -17.43
N LYS A 159 3.53 -0.46 -16.76
CA LYS A 159 4.70 -1.34 -16.73
C LYS A 159 4.51 -2.61 -15.90
N MET A 160 3.71 -2.52 -14.84
CA MET A 160 3.53 -3.61 -13.86
C MET A 160 2.25 -4.42 -14.08
N SER A 161 1.53 -4.18 -15.16
CA SER A 161 0.25 -4.84 -15.45
C SER A 161 0.02 -5.04 -16.94
N ASN A 162 -1.12 -5.67 -17.28
CA ASN A 162 -1.58 -5.85 -18.65
C ASN A 162 -2.54 -4.73 -19.13
N TYR A 163 -2.77 -3.70 -18.31
CA TYR A 163 -3.61 -2.58 -18.71
C TYR A 163 -3.02 -1.85 -19.91
N LYS A 164 -3.89 -1.37 -20.78
CA LYS A 164 -3.52 -0.54 -21.93
C LYS A 164 -3.73 0.93 -21.58
N ARG A 165 -2.98 1.82 -22.26
CA ARG A 165 -3.18 3.26 -22.16
C ARG A 165 -4.63 3.62 -22.54
N GLY A 166 -5.24 4.53 -21.79
CA GLY A 166 -6.58 5.05 -21.98
C GLY A 166 -6.77 6.31 -21.15
N ASP A 167 -7.96 6.89 -21.14
CA ASP A 167 -8.29 8.17 -20.48
C ASP A 167 -7.98 8.17 -18.98
N TRP A 168 -8.01 7.00 -18.35
CA TRP A 168 -7.62 6.84 -16.95
C TRP A 168 -6.16 7.23 -16.68
N CYS A 169 -5.28 7.16 -17.68
CA CYS A 169 -3.88 7.55 -17.54
C CYS A 169 -3.74 9.04 -17.31
N ASP A 170 -4.42 9.84 -18.12
CA ASP A 170 -4.35 11.31 -18.03
C ASP A 170 -4.95 11.80 -16.71
N THR A 171 -6.04 11.16 -16.27
CA THR A 171 -6.64 11.43 -14.95
C THR A 171 -5.68 11.13 -13.82
N LEU A 172 -5.04 9.94 -13.82
CA LEU A 172 -4.10 9.55 -12.77
C LEU A 172 -2.83 10.40 -12.79
N ASP A 173 -2.30 10.70 -13.97
CA ASP A 173 -1.10 11.54 -14.12
C ASP A 173 -1.38 12.98 -13.68
N GLY A 174 -2.56 13.51 -13.96
CA GLY A 174 -3.01 14.81 -13.46
C GLY A 174 -3.09 14.85 -11.93
N LEU A 175 -3.63 13.81 -11.28
CA LEU A 175 -3.65 13.69 -9.83
C LEU A 175 -2.23 13.62 -9.25
N TYR A 176 -1.35 12.84 -9.88
CA TYR A 176 0.04 12.66 -9.46
C TYR A 176 0.83 13.97 -9.50
N TRP A 177 0.79 14.68 -10.62
CA TRP A 177 1.52 15.95 -10.77
C TRP A 177 0.96 17.04 -9.87
N ARG A 178 -0.37 17.14 -9.74
CA ARG A 178 -1.01 18.05 -8.78
C ARG A 178 -0.55 17.81 -7.36
N PHE A 179 -0.43 16.53 -6.94
CA PHE A 179 0.05 16.18 -5.62
C PHE A 179 1.52 16.59 -5.40
N ILE A 180 2.38 16.35 -6.38
CA ILE A 180 3.79 16.77 -6.32
C ILE A 180 3.90 18.29 -6.24
N GLU A 181 3.19 19.02 -7.09
CA GLU A 181 3.17 20.48 -7.09
C GLU A 181 2.74 21.04 -5.71
N LYS A 182 1.68 20.51 -5.16
CA LYS A 182 1.17 20.92 -3.84
C LYS A 182 2.18 20.69 -2.70
N HIS A 183 2.98 19.64 -2.80
CA HIS A 183 3.97 19.24 -1.78
C HIS A 183 5.42 19.41 -2.25
N LEU A 184 5.66 20.37 -3.15
CA LEU A 184 6.94 20.53 -3.84
C LEU A 184 8.14 20.71 -2.91
N ASP A 185 7.98 21.46 -1.81
CA ASP A 185 9.06 21.68 -0.84
C ASP A 185 9.47 20.39 -0.13
N PHE A 186 8.49 19.53 0.19
CA PHE A 186 8.75 18.20 0.72
C PHE A 186 9.49 17.33 -0.31
N TYR A 187 9.07 17.32 -1.57
CA TYR A 187 9.73 16.53 -2.62
C TYR A 187 11.16 17.00 -2.87
N LYS A 188 11.41 18.31 -2.86
CA LYS A 188 12.76 18.89 -3.02
C LYS A 188 13.69 18.54 -1.86
N SER A 189 13.18 18.54 -0.64
CA SER A 189 13.97 18.29 0.57
C SER A 189 14.24 16.79 0.81
N ASN A 190 13.48 15.90 0.20
CA ASN A 190 13.63 14.46 0.38
C ASN A 190 14.70 13.90 -0.58
N PRO A 191 15.83 13.35 -0.08
CA PRO A 191 16.93 12.86 -0.92
C PRO A 191 16.54 11.74 -1.89
N ARG A 192 15.46 11.01 -1.60
CA ARG A 192 14.95 9.90 -2.45
C ARG A 192 14.03 10.36 -3.56
N LEU A 193 13.61 11.63 -3.57
CA LEU A 193 12.60 12.18 -4.46
C LEU A 193 13.07 13.43 -5.20
N SER A 194 14.20 14.03 -4.83
CA SER A 194 14.70 15.30 -5.36
C SER A 194 14.89 15.33 -6.89
N PHE A 195 14.98 14.16 -7.54
CA PHE A 195 15.09 14.07 -9.02
C PHE A 195 13.75 14.23 -9.75
N ILE A 196 12.61 14.22 -9.06
CA ILE A 196 11.29 14.27 -9.70
C ILE A 196 10.96 15.67 -10.24
N HIS A 197 11.61 16.70 -9.71
CA HIS A 197 11.34 18.11 -10.09
C HIS A 197 12.38 18.70 -11.07
N THR A 198 13.39 17.92 -11.49
CA THR A 198 14.33 18.30 -12.56
C THR A 198 13.80 17.88 -13.91
#